data_88161d9f514eb3655b6e5f21d5255678
#
_entry.id   88161d9f514eb3655b6e5f21d5255678
#
_cell.length_a   1.000
_cell.length_b   1.000
_cell.length_c   1.000
_cell.angle_alpha   90.00
_cell.angle_beta   90.00
_cell.angle_gamma   90.00
#
_symmetry.space_group_name_H-M   'P 1'
#
loop_
_entity.id
_entity.type
_entity.pdbx_description
1 polymer ?
#
loop_
_entity_poly.entity_id
_entity_poly.type
_entity_poly.pdbx_seq_one_letter_code
_entity_poly.pdbx_strand_id
1 'polypeptide(L)'
;TSTRGIVGNVYLGKVVRVLPGMQSAFVDIGLERAAFLHVADLWEHRTYNHHQSKQNGNPPPAIEKMVFEGQTIIVQVSKDPLGTKGARLTTQISLAGRMLVHLPQDPHIGVSQRIENEGEREELRAKLTRLLPENTGGFIIRTHAEEATDEELTADVNYLRTRWREMLELTRMKPAPSLIYEDLTMAQRVVRDLVSTDTQAILIDSKETLKSLQTFAQTYAHEVTDRLQLHQGERPLFELYNIEDELQKALGRRVELKSGGYLIIDQTEALTTVDVNTGGFIGARNFEETVFKTNLEAA
;
A
#
# COMPACT_ATOMS: atom_id res chain seq x y z
N THR A 1 -10.22 2.33 21.13
CA THR A 1 -9.71 1.18 20.35
C THR A 1 -9.84 1.53 18.88
N SER A 2 -8.77 2.04 18.26
CA SER A 2 -8.75 2.24 16.81
C SER A 2 -8.83 0.86 16.14
N THR A 3 -9.83 0.66 15.30
CA THR A 3 -9.91 -0.52 14.45
C THR A 3 -8.72 -0.49 13.50
N ARG A 4 -7.84 -1.47 13.64
CA ARG A 4 -6.72 -1.65 12.71
C ARG A 4 -7.27 -1.83 11.31
N GLY A 5 -6.76 -1.05 10.34
CA GLY A 5 -7.07 -1.25 8.92
C GLY A 5 -6.64 -2.65 8.47
N ILE A 6 -7.38 -3.21 7.54
CA ILE A 6 -7.14 -4.56 6.99
C ILE A 6 -6.60 -4.54 5.55
N VAL A 7 -6.33 -3.34 5.00
CA VAL A 7 -5.71 -3.19 3.67
C VAL A 7 -4.39 -3.95 3.62
N GLY A 8 -4.22 -4.75 2.56
CA GLY A 8 -3.05 -5.62 2.37
C GLY A 8 -3.23 -7.04 2.90
N ASN A 9 -4.17 -7.27 3.83
CA ASN A 9 -4.47 -8.62 4.32
C ASN A 9 -4.96 -9.52 3.19
N VAL A 10 -4.56 -10.80 3.22
CA VAL A 10 -5.01 -11.79 2.25
C VAL A 10 -5.87 -12.83 2.95
N TYR A 11 -7.00 -13.13 2.34
CA TYR A 11 -7.99 -14.07 2.83
C TYR A 11 -8.23 -15.20 1.83
N LEU A 12 -8.55 -16.37 2.35
CA LEU A 12 -9.25 -17.40 1.61
C LEU A 12 -10.73 -17.09 1.75
N GLY A 13 -11.33 -16.49 0.73
CA GLY A 13 -12.73 -16.06 0.73
C GLY A 13 -13.66 -17.08 0.06
N LYS A 14 -14.95 -16.98 0.34
CA LYS A 14 -16.02 -17.74 -0.31
C LYS A 14 -16.96 -16.80 -1.05
N VAL A 15 -17.14 -17.00 -2.35
CA VAL A 15 -18.10 -16.23 -3.14
C VAL A 15 -19.52 -16.54 -2.68
N VAL A 16 -20.24 -15.53 -2.17
CA VAL A 16 -21.60 -15.70 -1.65
C VAL A 16 -22.66 -15.28 -2.65
N ARG A 17 -22.33 -14.36 -3.56
CA ARG A 17 -23.25 -13.89 -4.59
C ARG A 17 -22.51 -13.29 -5.78
N VAL A 18 -22.96 -13.59 -7.00
CA VAL A 18 -22.50 -12.96 -8.25
C VAL A 18 -23.57 -12.01 -8.75
N LEU A 19 -23.20 -10.82 -9.17
CA LEU A 19 -24.07 -9.76 -9.66
C LEU A 19 -23.67 -9.37 -11.09
N PRO A 20 -24.17 -10.08 -12.13
CA PRO A 20 -23.79 -9.82 -13.52
C PRO A 20 -24.08 -8.39 -13.96
N GLY A 21 -25.22 -7.81 -13.57
CA GLY A 21 -25.60 -6.44 -13.92
C GLY A 21 -24.67 -5.36 -13.35
N MET A 22 -23.86 -5.69 -12.33
CA MET A 22 -22.84 -4.81 -11.72
C MET A 22 -21.42 -5.26 -12.04
N GLN A 23 -21.25 -6.32 -12.80
CA GLN A 23 -19.96 -6.95 -13.08
C GLN A 23 -19.13 -7.16 -11.79
N SER A 24 -19.77 -7.67 -10.74
CA SER A 24 -19.21 -7.75 -9.39
C SER A 24 -19.66 -9.00 -8.66
N ALA A 25 -18.94 -9.36 -7.60
CA ALA A 25 -19.33 -10.43 -6.69
C ALA A 25 -19.17 -9.97 -5.23
N PHE A 26 -19.96 -10.54 -4.35
CA PHE A 26 -19.76 -10.47 -2.90
C PHE A 26 -19.03 -11.71 -2.42
N VAL A 27 -18.03 -11.50 -1.59
CA VAL A 27 -17.16 -12.54 -1.06
C VAL A 27 -17.16 -12.45 0.46
N ASP A 28 -17.48 -13.56 1.11
CA ASP A 28 -17.31 -13.72 2.55
C ASP A 28 -15.81 -13.95 2.85
N ILE A 29 -15.24 -13.09 3.66
CA ILE A 29 -13.85 -13.16 4.14
C ILE A 29 -13.77 -13.34 5.67
N GLY A 30 -14.90 -13.67 6.32
CA GLY A 30 -14.99 -13.87 7.77
C GLY A 30 -15.20 -12.58 8.55
N LEU A 31 -15.60 -11.50 7.92
CA LEU A 31 -15.99 -10.23 8.55
C LEU A 31 -17.52 -10.13 8.66
N GLU A 32 -18.00 -9.18 9.48
CA GLU A 32 -19.42 -8.93 9.66
C GLU A 32 -20.17 -8.68 8.34
N ARG A 33 -19.49 -8.06 7.37
CA ARG A 33 -20.04 -7.75 6.05
C ARG A 33 -19.25 -8.42 4.96
N ALA A 34 -19.97 -8.96 3.97
CA ALA A 34 -19.35 -9.47 2.76
C ALA A 34 -18.57 -8.38 2.04
N ALA A 35 -17.41 -8.72 1.54
CA ALA A 35 -16.53 -7.83 0.81
C ALA A 35 -16.88 -7.80 -0.68
N PHE A 36 -16.50 -6.73 -1.38
CA PHE A 36 -16.85 -6.44 -2.76
C PHE A 36 -15.67 -6.72 -3.69
N LEU A 37 -15.92 -7.51 -4.74
CA LEU A 37 -14.97 -7.84 -5.78
C LEU A 37 -15.53 -7.43 -7.16
N HIS A 38 -14.91 -6.47 -7.82
CA HIS A 38 -15.29 -6.05 -9.17
C HIS A 38 -14.53 -6.85 -10.22
N VAL A 39 -15.13 -7.08 -11.41
CA VAL A 39 -14.51 -7.84 -12.50
C VAL A 39 -13.13 -7.30 -12.90
N ALA A 40 -12.95 -5.99 -12.90
CA ALA A 40 -11.66 -5.36 -13.21
C ALA A 40 -10.54 -5.64 -12.17
N ASP A 41 -10.92 -6.09 -10.98
CA ASP A 41 -9.99 -6.45 -9.90
C ASP A 41 -9.62 -7.96 -9.94
N LEU A 42 -10.17 -8.71 -10.89
CA LEU A 42 -9.78 -10.09 -11.17
C LEU A 42 -8.51 -10.10 -12.02
N TRP A 43 -7.55 -10.97 -11.63
CA TRP A 43 -6.30 -11.15 -12.36
C TRP A 43 -6.54 -11.60 -13.82
N GLU A 44 -7.39 -12.58 -14.02
CA GLU A 44 -7.70 -13.15 -15.33
C GLU A 44 -8.31 -12.10 -16.30
N HIS A 45 -9.17 -11.22 -15.79
CA HIS A 45 -9.76 -10.13 -16.57
C HIS A 45 -8.69 -9.13 -17.04
N ARG A 46 -7.73 -8.80 -16.17
CA ARG A 46 -6.65 -7.86 -16.50
C ARG A 46 -5.66 -8.44 -17.49
N THR A 47 -5.33 -9.71 -17.34
CA THR A 47 -4.45 -10.43 -18.26
C THR A 47 -5.07 -10.51 -19.66
N TYR A 48 -6.38 -10.74 -19.73
CA TYR A 48 -7.12 -10.73 -20.98
C TYR A 48 -7.03 -9.37 -21.70
N ASN A 49 -7.23 -8.27 -20.97
CA ASN A 49 -7.12 -6.92 -21.52
C ASN A 49 -5.71 -6.59 -22.04
N HIS A 50 -4.65 -7.09 -21.38
CA HIS A 50 -3.28 -6.84 -21.80
C HIS A 50 -2.84 -7.65 -23.04
N HIS A 51 -3.29 -8.90 -23.17
CA HIS A 51 -2.77 -9.82 -24.19
C HIS A 51 -3.70 -10.00 -25.39
N GLN A 52 -5.02 -9.95 -25.23
CA GLN A 52 -5.97 -10.29 -26.28
C GLN A 52 -6.76 -9.11 -26.87
N SER A 53 -6.93 -8.02 -26.13
CA SER A 53 -7.64 -6.84 -26.68
C SER A 53 -6.88 -6.18 -27.85
N LYS A 54 -5.58 -6.36 -27.92
CA LYS A 54 -4.74 -5.87 -29.04
C LYS A 54 -4.81 -6.75 -30.29
N GLN A 55 -5.26 -8.00 -30.19
CA GLN A 55 -5.25 -8.94 -31.31
C GLN A 55 -6.63 -9.28 -31.91
N ASN A 56 -7.70 -9.34 -31.12
CA ASN A 56 -8.98 -9.90 -31.58
C ASN A 56 -10.23 -9.01 -31.36
N GLY A 57 -10.13 -7.84 -30.73
CA GLY A 57 -11.27 -6.93 -30.54
C GLY A 57 -12.45 -7.48 -29.71
N ASN A 58 -12.33 -8.66 -29.13
CA ASN A 58 -13.37 -9.24 -28.28
C ASN A 58 -13.38 -8.58 -26.89
N PRO A 59 -14.57 -8.26 -26.32
CA PRO A 59 -14.64 -7.75 -24.96
C PRO A 59 -14.17 -8.81 -23.95
N PRO A 60 -13.61 -8.37 -22.79
CA PRO A 60 -13.21 -9.29 -21.73
C PRO A 60 -14.42 -10.08 -21.22
N PRO A 61 -14.21 -11.31 -20.70
CA PRO A 61 -15.29 -12.15 -20.21
C PRO A 61 -16.03 -11.48 -19.05
N ALA A 62 -17.35 -11.61 -19.04
CA ALA A 62 -18.20 -11.13 -17.95
C ALA A 62 -17.95 -11.94 -16.66
N ILE A 63 -18.24 -11.32 -15.50
CA ILE A 63 -17.91 -11.87 -14.18
C ILE A 63 -18.51 -13.27 -13.94
N GLU A 64 -19.72 -13.54 -14.41
CA GLU A 64 -20.40 -14.84 -14.27
C GLU A 64 -19.72 -15.99 -15.03
N LYS A 65 -18.78 -15.65 -15.93
CA LYS A 65 -17.93 -16.65 -16.62
C LYS A 65 -16.60 -16.89 -15.90
N MET A 66 -16.27 -16.06 -14.90
CA MET A 66 -14.99 -16.07 -14.20
C MET A 66 -15.12 -16.57 -12.77
N VAL A 67 -16.23 -16.27 -12.10
CA VAL A 67 -16.49 -16.70 -10.72
C VAL A 67 -17.94 -17.17 -10.56
N PHE A 68 -18.16 -18.12 -9.64
CA PHE A 68 -19.48 -18.67 -9.32
C PHE A 68 -19.73 -18.73 -7.82
N GLU A 69 -21.00 -18.74 -7.43
CA GLU A 69 -21.41 -18.82 -6.03
C GLU A 69 -20.92 -20.11 -5.39
N GLY A 70 -20.41 -20.01 -4.16
CA GLY A 70 -19.80 -21.12 -3.43
C GLY A 70 -18.32 -21.36 -3.72
N GLN A 71 -17.76 -20.74 -4.75
CA GLN A 71 -16.34 -20.83 -5.09
C GLN A 71 -15.46 -20.29 -3.96
N THR A 72 -14.39 -21.01 -3.69
CA THR A 72 -13.30 -20.53 -2.81
C THR A 72 -12.23 -19.83 -3.62
N ILE A 73 -11.86 -18.61 -3.22
CA ILE A 73 -10.89 -17.78 -3.92
C ILE A 73 -9.91 -17.11 -2.94
N ILE A 74 -8.68 -16.93 -3.38
CA ILE A 74 -7.68 -16.12 -2.63
C ILE A 74 -7.87 -14.66 -3.04
N VAL A 75 -8.07 -13.79 -2.06
CA VAL A 75 -8.32 -12.36 -2.27
C VAL A 75 -7.52 -11.51 -1.31
N GLN A 76 -7.09 -10.35 -1.79
CA GLN A 76 -6.42 -9.34 -0.98
C GLN A 76 -7.32 -8.11 -0.83
N VAL A 77 -7.31 -7.52 0.36
CA VAL A 77 -8.04 -6.28 0.62
C VAL A 77 -7.29 -5.11 0.00
N SER A 78 -7.93 -4.40 -0.92
CA SER A 78 -7.41 -3.19 -1.57
C SER A 78 -7.90 -1.90 -0.92
N LYS A 79 -9.08 -1.92 -0.28
CA LYS A 79 -9.62 -0.79 0.51
C LYS A 79 -10.37 -1.30 1.72
N ASP A 80 -10.20 -0.61 2.85
CA ASP A 80 -10.93 -0.89 4.09
C ASP A 80 -12.44 -0.73 3.92
N PRO A 81 -13.24 -1.42 4.76
CA PRO A 81 -14.66 -1.14 4.86
C PRO A 81 -14.90 0.32 5.23
N LEU A 82 -15.86 0.97 4.58
CA LEU A 82 -16.19 2.37 4.86
C LEU A 82 -17.72 2.54 5.02
N GLY A 83 -18.14 3.01 6.18
CA GLY A 83 -19.56 3.23 6.50
C GLY A 83 -20.38 1.94 6.33
N THR A 84 -21.31 1.93 5.39
CA THR A 84 -22.16 0.77 5.10
C THR A 84 -21.57 -0.19 4.05
N LYS A 85 -20.41 0.17 3.44
CA LYS A 85 -19.80 -0.63 2.39
C LYS A 85 -18.78 -1.61 2.97
N GLY A 86 -18.81 -2.87 2.51
CA GLY A 86 -17.78 -3.86 2.81
C GLY A 86 -16.42 -3.52 2.19
N ALA A 87 -15.38 -4.24 2.60
CA ALA A 87 -14.03 -4.09 2.05
C ALA A 87 -14.02 -4.31 0.52
N ARG A 88 -13.14 -3.60 -0.20
CA ARG A 88 -12.88 -3.89 -1.61
C ARG A 88 -11.76 -4.90 -1.73
N LEU A 89 -11.96 -5.88 -2.62
CA LEU A 89 -11.03 -6.97 -2.85
C LEU A 89 -10.40 -6.92 -4.24
N THR A 90 -9.28 -7.61 -4.36
CA THR A 90 -8.63 -7.95 -5.64
C THR A 90 -8.11 -9.39 -5.58
N THR A 91 -8.08 -10.08 -6.71
CA THR A 91 -7.36 -11.37 -6.82
C THR A 91 -5.90 -11.18 -7.25
N GLN A 92 -5.49 -9.96 -7.56
CA GLN A 92 -4.09 -9.60 -7.85
C GLN A 92 -3.33 -9.48 -6.54
N ILE A 93 -2.74 -10.57 -6.11
CA ILE A 93 -1.98 -10.59 -4.86
C ILE A 93 -0.65 -9.86 -5.06
N SER A 94 -0.33 -8.96 -4.13
CA SER A 94 0.94 -8.26 -4.08
C SER A 94 1.52 -8.29 -2.67
N LEU A 95 2.78 -8.69 -2.54
CA LEU A 95 3.47 -8.79 -1.25
C LEU A 95 4.62 -7.79 -1.24
N ALA A 96 4.56 -6.80 -0.37
CA ALA A 96 5.56 -5.75 -0.29
C ALA A 96 6.69 -6.12 0.68
N GLY A 97 7.90 -6.27 0.14
CA GLY A 97 9.17 -6.31 0.86
C GLY A 97 9.75 -4.91 1.06
N ARG A 98 11.02 -4.83 1.43
CA ARG A 98 11.74 -3.56 1.58
C ARG A 98 12.16 -2.99 0.23
N MET A 99 12.79 -3.81 -0.60
CA MET A 99 13.34 -3.44 -1.91
C MET A 99 12.39 -3.75 -3.06
N LEU A 100 11.52 -4.75 -2.89
CA LEU A 100 10.72 -5.34 -3.95
C LEU A 100 9.24 -5.46 -3.54
N VAL A 101 8.37 -5.50 -4.55
CA VAL A 101 7.00 -6.00 -4.40
C VAL A 101 6.88 -7.25 -5.26
N HIS A 102 6.51 -8.38 -4.67
CA HIS A 102 6.30 -9.64 -5.36
C HIS A 102 4.88 -9.72 -5.92
N LEU A 103 4.77 -10.09 -7.18
CA LEU A 103 3.53 -10.33 -7.91
C LEU A 103 3.48 -11.81 -8.31
N PRO A 104 2.96 -12.70 -7.46
CA PRO A 104 3.10 -14.16 -7.68
C PRO A 104 2.45 -14.66 -8.97
N GLN A 105 1.41 -13.98 -9.45
CA GLN A 105 0.62 -14.37 -10.61
C GLN A 105 1.06 -13.67 -11.91
N ASP A 106 1.86 -12.60 -11.81
CA ASP A 106 2.31 -11.78 -12.93
C ASP A 106 3.80 -12.00 -13.17
N PRO A 107 4.25 -12.48 -14.34
CA PRO A 107 5.67 -12.65 -14.62
C PRO A 107 6.41 -11.34 -14.91
N HIS A 108 5.72 -10.19 -14.89
CA HIS A 108 6.28 -8.90 -15.25
C HIS A 108 7.30 -8.39 -14.22
N ILE A 109 8.45 -7.88 -14.68
CA ILE A 109 9.41 -7.16 -13.86
C ILE A 109 9.26 -5.66 -14.14
N GLY A 110 8.72 -4.96 -13.15
CA GLY A 110 8.52 -3.51 -13.17
C GLY A 110 9.57 -2.77 -12.35
N VAL A 111 9.66 -1.46 -12.58
CA VAL A 111 10.46 -0.53 -11.76
C VAL A 111 9.54 0.62 -11.33
N SER A 112 9.69 1.08 -10.09
CA SER A 112 8.92 2.20 -9.55
C SER A 112 9.01 3.43 -10.48
N GLN A 113 7.89 4.07 -10.74
CA GLN A 113 7.84 5.30 -11.53
C GLN A 113 8.52 6.50 -10.85
N ARG A 114 8.81 6.38 -9.55
CA ARG A 114 9.56 7.40 -8.80
C ARG A 114 11.05 7.41 -9.10
N ILE A 115 11.58 6.35 -9.73
CA ILE A 115 12.94 6.31 -10.27
C ILE A 115 12.83 6.92 -11.66
N GLU A 116 13.27 8.17 -11.81
CA GLU A 116 13.04 8.95 -13.03
C GLU A 116 14.04 8.63 -14.14
N ASN A 117 15.26 8.24 -13.77
CA ASN A 117 16.33 7.95 -14.73
C ASN A 117 16.08 6.61 -15.46
N GLU A 118 15.84 6.67 -16.76
CA GLU A 118 15.56 5.48 -17.58
C GLU A 118 16.76 4.50 -17.65
N GLY A 119 17.98 5.01 -17.63
CA GLY A 119 19.21 4.19 -17.59
C GLY A 119 19.26 3.35 -16.30
N GLU A 120 19.06 3.98 -15.15
CA GLU A 120 18.99 3.29 -13.85
C GLU A 120 17.87 2.26 -13.80
N ARG A 121 16.71 2.58 -14.38
CA ARG A 121 15.56 1.65 -14.45
C ARG A 121 15.93 0.38 -15.22
N GLU A 122 16.61 0.52 -16.37
CA GLU A 122 17.04 -0.63 -17.18
C GLU A 122 18.14 -1.44 -16.47
N GLU A 123 19.09 -0.77 -15.82
CA GLU A 123 20.14 -1.43 -15.04
C GLU A 123 19.55 -2.25 -13.88
N LEU A 124 18.65 -1.64 -13.11
CA LEU A 124 17.96 -2.33 -11.99
C LEU A 124 17.10 -3.49 -12.50
N ARG A 125 16.41 -3.34 -13.62
CA ARG A 125 15.63 -4.42 -14.23
C ARG A 125 16.53 -5.58 -14.67
N ALA A 126 17.65 -5.28 -15.35
CA ALA A 126 18.62 -6.29 -15.77
C ALA A 126 19.26 -6.99 -14.57
N LYS A 127 19.61 -6.22 -13.52
CA LYS A 127 20.17 -6.73 -12.26
C LYS A 127 19.22 -7.72 -11.61
N LEU A 128 17.97 -7.34 -11.41
CA LEU A 128 16.98 -8.21 -10.80
C LEU A 128 16.70 -9.45 -11.66
N THR A 129 16.55 -9.29 -12.99
CA THR A 129 16.30 -10.41 -13.91
C THR A 129 17.39 -11.48 -13.80
N ARG A 130 18.65 -11.08 -13.65
CA ARG A 130 19.79 -12.00 -13.46
C ARG A 130 19.71 -12.77 -12.14
N LEU A 131 19.18 -12.14 -11.09
CA LEU A 131 19.11 -12.72 -9.75
C LEU A 131 17.87 -13.62 -9.53
N LEU A 132 16.86 -13.49 -10.39
CA LEU A 132 15.61 -14.24 -10.22
C LEU A 132 15.76 -15.70 -10.68
N PRO A 133 15.36 -16.67 -9.84
CA PRO A 133 15.17 -18.05 -10.27
C PRO A 133 14.02 -18.18 -11.28
N GLU A 134 14.01 -19.24 -12.07
CA GLU A 134 12.90 -19.52 -12.99
C GLU A 134 11.56 -19.71 -12.27
N ASN A 135 10.47 -19.32 -12.92
CA ASN A 135 9.08 -19.52 -12.45
C ASN A 135 8.78 -18.93 -11.05
N THR A 136 9.27 -17.73 -10.78
CA THR A 136 9.08 -17.07 -9.47
C THR A 136 7.95 -16.06 -9.40
N GLY A 137 7.18 -15.86 -10.48
CA GLY A 137 6.32 -14.70 -10.64
C GLY A 137 7.13 -13.44 -10.97
N GLY A 138 6.50 -12.29 -10.96
CA GLY A 138 7.15 -11.02 -11.22
C GLY A 138 7.43 -10.20 -9.97
N PHE A 139 8.14 -9.11 -10.19
CA PHE A 139 8.53 -8.20 -9.13
C PHE A 139 8.48 -6.75 -9.61
N ILE A 140 8.14 -5.84 -8.70
CA ILE A 140 8.31 -4.39 -8.91
C ILE A 140 9.44 -3.94 -8.00
N ILE A 141 10.44 -3.31 -8.60
CA ILE A 141 11.57 -2.70 -7.89
C ILE A 141 11.09 -1.38 -7.27
N ARG A 142 11.28 -1.23 -5.96
CA ARG A 142 10.95 -0.03 -5.20
C ARG A 142 12.09 0.97 -5.21
N THR A 143 11.84 2.23 -4.84
CA THR A 143 12.87 3.28 -4.76
C THR A 143 14.00 2.94 -3.79
N HIS A 144 13.74 2.22 -2.70
CA HIS A 144 14.77 1.76 -1.76
C HIS A 144 15.78 0.77 -2.35
N ALA A 145 15.55 0.29 -3.56
CA ALA A 145 16.44 -0.64 -4.24
C ALA A 145 17.50 0.04 -5.13
N GLU A 146 17.49 1.37 -5.23
CA GLU A 146 18.44 2.11 -6.11
C GLU A 146 19.90 1.76 -5.77
N GLU A 147 20.25 1.75 -4.49
CA GLU A 147 21.60 1.45 -4.01
C GLU A 147 21.74 0.01 -3.47
N ALA A 148 20.72 -0.84 -3.63
CA ALA A 148 20.71 -2.17 -3.06
C ALA A 148 21.76 -3.09 -3.69
N THR A 149 22.45 -3.88 -2.86
CA THR A 149 23.38 -4.90 -3.30
C THR A 149 22.66 -6.12 -3.90
N ASP A 150 23.38 -7.00 -4.58
CA ASP A 150 22.83 -8.26 -5.12
C ASP A 150 22.35 -9.17 -3.98
N GLU A 151 23.05 -9.16 -2.85
CA GLU A 151 22.72 -9.94 -1.65
C GLU A 151 21.42 -9.46 -1.02
N GLU A 152 21.22 -8.14 -0.89
CA GLU A 152 20.00 -7.54 -0.33
C GLU A 152 18.79 -7.84 -1.22
N LEU A 153 18.91 -7.67 -2.54
CA LEU A 153 17.84 -8.02 -3.48
C LEU A 153 17.50 -9.51 -3.42
N THR A 154 18.52 -10.37 -3.37
CA THR A 154 18.33 -11.84 -3.29
C THR A 154 17.66 -12.22 -1.98
N ALA A 155 18.01 -11.58 -0.87
CA ALA A 155 17.38 -11.82 0.43
C ALA A 155 15.89 -11.44 0.41
N ASP A 156 15.54 -10.29 -0.18
CA ASP A 156 14.14 -9.82 -0.29
C ASP A 156 13.32 -10.74 -1.23
N VAL A 157 13.89 -11.18 -2.35
CA VAL A 157 13.29 -12.19 -3.26
C VAL A 157 12.97 -13.47 -2.50
N ASN A 158 13.95 -14.03 -1.79
CA ASN A 158 13.79 -15.30 -1.06
C ASN A 158 12.74 -15.18 0.04
N TYR A 159 12.74 -14.06 0.76
CA TYR A 159 11.74 -13.77 1.77
C TYR A 159 10.33 -13.74 1.20
N LEU A 160 10.09 -12.93 0.15
CA LEU A 160 8.77 -12.77 -0.45
C LEU A 160 8.23 -14.07 -1.06
N ARG A 161 9.11 -14.86 -1.69
CA ARG A 161 8.78 -16.20 -2.20
C ARG A 161 8.41 -17.19 -1.08
N THR A 162 9.14 -17.15 0.01
CA THR A 162 8.85 -18.00 1.18
C THR A 162 7.50 -17.64 1.78
N ARG A 163 7.19 -16.34 1.94
CA ARG A 163 5.88 -15.87 2.39
C ARG A 163 4.75 -16.34 1.48
N TRP A 164 4.91 -16.21 0.18
CA TRP A 164 3.91 -16.68 -0.77
C TRP A 164 3.67 -18.19 -0.66
N ARG A 165 4.72 -18.98 -0.53
CA ARG A 165 4.62 -20.44 -0.36
C ARG A 165 3.87 -20.80 0.93
N GLU A 166 4.22 -20.18 2.05
CA GLU A 166 3.53 -20.35 3.34
C GLU A 166 2.03 -20.03 3.23
N MET A 167 1.69 -18.96 2.52
CA MET A 167 0.29 -18.58 2.27
C MET A 167 -0.43 -19.67 1.46
N LEU A 168 0.18 -20.21 0.42
CA LEU A 168 -0.42 -21.31 -0.38
C LEU A 168 -0.61 -22.57 0.46
N GLU A 169 0.29 -22.91 1.35
CA GLU A 169 0.15 -24.02 2.28
C GLU A 169 -1.04 -23.80 3.23
N LEU A 170 -1.18 -22.58 3.78
CA LEU A 170 -2.32 -22.24 4.64
C LEU A 170 -3.66 -22.34 3.91
N THR A 171 -3.73 -22.00 2.61
CA THR A 171 -4.97 -22.14 1.84
C THR A 171 -5.42 -23.60 1.67
N ARG A 172 -4.49 -24.55 1.74
CA ARG A 172 -4.80 -25.98 1.70
C ARG A 172 -5.24 -26.55 3.05
N MET A 173 -4.80 -25.90 4.14
CA MET A 173 -5.04 -26.37 5.50
C MET A 173 -6.29 -25.76 6.14
N LYS A 174 -6.63 -24.52 5.77
CA LYS A 174 -7.72 -23.76 6.39
C LYS A 174 -8.99 -23.81 5.55
N PRO A 175 -10.19 -23.90 6.16
CA PRO A 175 -11.44 -23.73 5.44
C PRO A 175 -11.69 -22.25 5.11
N ALA A 176 -12.46 -21.98 4.05
CA ALA A 176 -12.95 -20.64 3.76
C ALA A 176 -14.25 -20.35 4.55
N PRO A 177 -14.44 -19.13 5.09
CA PRO A 177 -13.52 -18.00 5.06
C PRO A 177 -12.40 -18.07 6.11
N SER A 178 -11.17 -17.66 5.77
CA SER A 178 -10.04 -17.59 6.72
C SER A 178 -9.04 -16.51 6.37
N LEU A 179 -8.45 -15.87 7.38
CA LEU A 179 -7.28 -15.01 7.22
C LEU A 179 -6.05 -15.89 6.91
N ILE A 180 -5.37 -15.61 5.79
CA ILE A 180 -4.18 -16.32 5.32
C ILE A 180 -2.91 -15.52 5.59
N TYR A 181 -2.96 -14.22 5.37
CA TYR A 181 -1.84 -13.31 5.61
C TYR A 181 -2.33 -12.01 6.23
N GLU A 182 -1.71 -11.62 7.30
CA GLU A 182 -1.91 -10.32 7.93
C GLU A 182 -0.77 -9.40 7.51
N ASP A 183 -1.11 -8.27 6.90
CA ASP A 183 -0.11 -7.30 6.46
C ASP A 183 0.52 -6.57 7.65
N LEU A 184 1.64 -5.93 7.39
CA LEU A 184 2.43 -5.23 8.41
C LEU A 184 1.60 -4.17 9.14
N THR A 185 1.83 -4.05 10.44
CA THR A 185 1.30 -2.94 11.24
C THR A 185 1.86 -1.60 10.75
N MET A 186 1.22 -0.50 11.10
CA MET A 186 1.72 0.85 10.79
C MET A 186 3.17 1.03 11.26
N ALA A 187 3.48 0.63 12.50
CA ALA A 187 4.82 0.73 13.06
C ALA A 187 5.86 -0.09 12.29
N GLN A 188 5.49 -1.32 11.87
CA GLN A 188 6.37 -2.15 11.04
C GLN A 188 6.58 -1.57 9.64
N ARG A 189 5.53 -0.97 9.03
CA ARG A 189 5.66 -0.28 7.75
C ARG A 189 6.59 0.94 7.86
N VAL A 190 6.51 1.71 8.95
CA VAL A 190 7.43 2.83 9.21
C VAL A 190 8.88 2.33 9.26
N VAL A 191 9.15 1.25 9.99
CA VAL A 191 10.49 0.66 10.07
C VAL A 191 10.96 0.17 8.70
N ARG A 192 10.08 -0.44 7.91
CA ARG A 192 10.42 -0.93 6.56
C ARG A 192 10.68 0.20 5.56
N ASP A 193 9.84 1.25 5.58
CA ASP A 193 9.74 2.20 4.47
C ASP A 193 10.34 3.58 4.75
N LEU A 194 10.46 4.00 6.03
CA LEU A 194 10.87 5.36 6.37
C LEU A 194 12.22 5.44 7.09
N VAL A 195 12.73 4.31 7.59
CA VAL A 195 14.02 4.32 8.27
C VAL A 195 15.13 4.35 7.23
N SER A 196 16.02 5.36 7.35
CA SER A 196 17.18 5.57 6.51
C SER A 196 18.49 5.47 7.33
N THR A 197 19.61 5.59 6.66
CA THR A 197 20.94 5.69 7.28
C THR A 197 21.03 6.85 8.27
N ASP A 198 20.32 7.95 8.02
CA ASP A 198 20.32 9.16 8.85
C ASP A 198 19.44 9.05 10.11
N THR A 199 18.61 8.01 10.21
CA THR A 199 17.76 7.79 11.38
C THR A 199 18.65 7.40 12.58
N GLN A 200 18.71 8.25 13.59
CA GLN A 200 19.54 8.02 14.76
C GLN A 200 18.85 7.15 15.82
N ALA A 201 17.56 7.37 16.06
CA ALA A 201 16.78 6.64 17.05
C ALA A 201 15.32 6.55 16.66
N ILE A 202 14.66 5.48 17.08
CA ILE A 202 13.22 5.23 16.94
C ILE A 202 12.68 5.04 18.35
N LEU A 203 11.98 6.05 18.85
CA LEU A 203 11.44 6.05 20.20
C LEU A 203 10.05 5.42 20.22
N ILE A 204 9.82 4.50 21.14
CA ILE A 204 8.60 3.72 21.26
C ILE A 204 8.13 3.74 22.72
N ASP A 205 6.88 4.10 22.97
CA ASP A 205 6.30 4.21 24.31
C ASP A 205 5.63 2.92 24.82
N SER A 206 5.48 1.91 23.96
CA SER A 206 4.88 0.61 24.28
C SER A 206 5.93 -0.50 24.28
N LYS A 207 6.09 -1.17 25.41
CA LYS A 207 7.00 -2.34 25.54
C LYS A 207 6.62 -3.48 24.60
N GLU A 208 5.33 -3.69 24.39
CA GLU A 208 4.80 -4.72 23.50
C GLU A 208 5.13 -4.41 22.03
N THR A 209 4.90 -3.15 21.62
CA THR A 209 5.26 -2.66 20.28
C THR A 209 6.76 -2.73 20.05
N LEU A 210 7.56 -2.34 21.03
CA LEU A 210 9.03 -2.44 20.94
C LEU A 210 9.49 -3.88 20.69
N LYS A 211 8.96 -4.85 21.47
CA LYS A 211 9.31 -6.26 21.31
C LYS A 211 8.90 -6.78 19.91
N SER A 212 7.71 -6.41 19.44
CA SER A 212 7.24 -6.77 18.10
C SER A 212 8.14 -6.19 17.01
N LEU A 213 8.54 -4.91 17.15
CA LEU A 213 9.44 -4.26 16.19
C LEU A 213 10.87 -4.79 16.24
N GLN A 214 11.37 -5.16 17.41
CA GLN A 214 12.67 -5.82 17.52
C GLN A 214 12.70 -7.17 16.79
N THR A 215 11.67 -8.01 16.99
CA THR A 215 11.53 -9.28 16.26
C THR A 215 11.41 -9.04 14.75
N PHE A 216 10.66 -8.04 14.33
CA PHE A 216 10.52 -7.67 12.93
C PHE A 216 11.85 -7.17 12.35
N ALA A 217 12.55 -6.25 13.05
CA ALA A 217 13.82 -5.70 12.60
C ALA A 217 14.92 -6.78 12.50
N GLN A 218 14.99 -7.71 13.44
CA GLN A 218 15.92 -8.86 13.37
C GLN A 218 15.75 -9.71 12.10
N THR A 219 14.55 -9.73 11.53
CA THR A 219 14.26 -10.52 10.33
C THR A 219 14.46 -9.71 9.05
N TYR A 220 14.18 -8.39 9.09
CA TYR A 220 14.03 -7.56 7.87
C TYR A 220 14.95 -6.36 7.78
N ALA A 221 15.51 -5.90 8.89
CA ALA A 221 16.25 -4.64 8.95
C ALA A 221 17.22 -4.67 10.13
N HIS A 222 18.19 -5.59 10.11
CA HIS A 222 19.13 -5.78 11.23
C HIS A 222 19.81 -4.50 11.67
N GLU A 223 20.13 -3.62 10.72
CA GLU A 223 20.77 -2.32 10.95
C GLU A 223 19.92 -1.33 11.77
N VAL A 224 18.62 -1.62 11.89
CA VAL A 224 17.67 -0.76 12.65
C VAL A 224 17.51 -1.23 14.09
N THR A 225 17.87 -2.47 14.40
CA THR A 225 17.61 -3.10 15.71
C THR A 225 18.15 -2.28 16.87
N ASP A 226 19.38 -1.78 16.76
CA ASP A 226 20.05 -1.00 17.82
C ASP A 226 19.49 0.43 17.97
N ARG A 227 18.71 0.89 16.99
CA ARG A 227 18.07 2.21 17.00
C ARG A 227 16.71 2.23 17.68
N LEU A 228 16.12 1.04 17.93
CA LEU A 228 14.82 0.90 18.60
C LEU A 228 14.99 1.09 20.11
N GLN A 229 14.37 2.13 20.66
CA GLN A 229 14.53 2.51 22.07
C GLN A 229 13.17 2.68 22.74
N LEU A 230 13.06 2.19 24.00
CA LEU A 230 11.88 2.40 24.81
C LEU A 230 11.92 3.80 25.42
N HIS A 231 10.86 4.58 25.13
CA HIS A 231 10.64 5.83 25.85
C HIS A 231 10.16 5.54 27.28
N GLN A 232 10.88 6.03 28.27
CA GLN A 232 10.60 5.82 29.71
C GLN A 232 10.29 7.14 30.45
N GLY A 233 10.10 8.23 29.69
CA GLY A 233 9.78 9.54 30.29
C GLY A 233 8.36 9.57 30.82
N GLU A 234 8.11 10.43 31.82
CA GLU A 234 6.77 10.66 32.39
C GLU A 234 5.83 11.38 31.39
N ARG A 235 6.40 12.15 30.48
CA ARG A 235 5.65 12.90 29.48
C ARG A 235 5.34 12.01 28.28
N PRO A 236 4.08 11.97 27.78
CA PRO A 236 3.74 11.23 26.56
C PRO A 236 4.64 11.63 25.38
N LEU A 237 5.04 10.64 24.58
CA LEU A 237 6.01 10.84 23.50
C LEU A 237 5.56 11.89 22.48
N PHE A 238 4.29 11.89 22.10
CA PHE A 238 3.75 12.82 21.11
C PHE A 238 3.63 14.25 21.65
N GLU A 239 3.34 14.41 22.94
CA GLU A 239 3.36 15.74 23.59
C GLU A 239 4.79 16.29 23.69
N LEU A 240 5.79 15.40 23.99
CA LEU A 240 7.19 15.80 24.12
C LEU A 240 7.72 16.46 22.83
N TYR A 241 7.26 15.99 21.68
CA TYR A 241 7.67 16.47 20.35
C TYR A 241 6.61 17.34 19.65
N ASN A 242 5.56 17.77 20.35
CA ASN A 242 4.44 18.56 19.82
C ASN A 242 3.73 17.94 18.60
N ILE A 243 3.78 16.61 18.51
CA ILE A 243 3.21 15.88 17.37
C ILE A 243 1.68 15.94 17.39
N GLU A 244 1.07 15.93 18.59
CA GLU A 244 -0.38 16.01 18.77
C GLU A 244 -0.95 17.28 18.13
N ASP A 245 -0.32 18.44 18.43
CA ASP A 245 -0.73 19.73 17.88
C ASP A 245 -0.59 19.78 16.35
N GLU A 246 0.50 19.21 15.81
CA GLU A 246 0.71 19.15 14.36
C GLU A 246 -0.30 18.22 13.68
N LEU A 247 -0.67 17.11 14.30
CA LEU A 247 -1.73 16.22 13.81
C LEU A 247 -3.10 16.92 13.78
N GLN A 248 -3.43 17.68 14.84
CA GLN A 248 -4.68 18.43 14.88
C GLN A 248 -4.73 19.52 13.81
N LYS A 249 -3.62 20.23 13.58
CA LYS A 249 -3.51 21.19 12.47
C LYS A 249 -3.68 20.50 11.12
N ALA A 250 -3.02 19.35 10.91
CA ALA A 250 -3.10 18.59 9.67
C ALA A 250 -4.50 18.04 9.36
N LEU A 251 -5.32 17.79 10.39
CA LEU A 251 -6.72 17.38 10.26
C LEU A 251 -7.68 18.56 10.11
N GLY A 252 -7.18 19.79 10.26
CA GLY A 252 -7.97 21.01 10.15
C GLY A 252 -8.41 21.26 8.70
N ARG A 253 -9.59 21.87 8.56
CA ARG A 253 -10.13 22.30 7.26
C ARG A 253 -9.27 23.39 6.60
N ARG A 254 -8.63 24.24 7.41
CA ARG A 254 -7.82 25.38 6.97
C ARG A 254 -6.34 25.08 7.08
N VAL A 255 -5.61 25.35 6.00
CA VAL A 255 -4.16 25.20 5.91
C VAL A 255 -3.55 26.56 5.61
N GLU A 256 -2.68 27.05 6.51
CA GLU A 256 -1.98 28.32 6.33
C GLU A 256 -0.78 28.14 5.38
N LEU A 257 -0.63 29.07 4.45
CA LEU A 257 0.51 29.16 3.55
C LEU A 257 1.59 30.09 4.14
N LYS A 258 2.86 29.82 3.83
CA LYS A 258 4.00 30.61 4.33
C LYS A 258 3.93 32.08 3.91
N SER A 259 3.34 32.38 2.75
CA SER A 259 3.15 33.73 2.23
C SER A 259 2.11 34.54 2.99
N GLY A 260 1.26 33.91 3.81
CA GLY A 260 0.10 34.51 4.48
C GLY A 260 -1.22 34.28 3.75
N GLY A 261 -1.23 33.54 2.65
CA GLY A 261 -2.41 32.95 2.06
C GLY A 261 -2.90 31.73 2.87
N TYR A 262 -4.00 31.12 2.45
CA TYR A 262 -4.51 29.91 3.07
C TYR A 262 -5.38 29.10 2.12
N LEU A 263 -5.47 27.79 2.40
CA LEU A 263 -6.37 26.85 1.74
C LEU A 263 -7.56 26.53 2.63
N ILE A 264 -8.70 26.29 2.00
CA ILE A 264 -9.86 25.65 2.64
C ILE A 264 -10.11 24.33 1.91
N ILE A 265 -9.99 23.23 2.64
CA ILE A 265 -10.19 21.88 2.10
C ILE A 265 -11.50 21.34 2.62
N ASP A 266 -12.46 21.12 1.71
CA ASP A 266 -13.78 20.56 2.01
C ASP A 266 -13.94 19.20 1.33
N GLN A 267 -14.27 18.19 2.13
CA GLN A 267 -14.59 16.87 1.65
C GLN A 267 -16.09 16.68 1.57
N THR A 268 -16.59 16.40 0.37
CA THR A 268 -17.98 16.04 0.11
C THR A 268 -18.13 14.53 -0.04
N GLU A 269 -19.34 14.04 -0.33
CA GLU A 269 -19.58 12.60 -0.55
C GLU A 269 -18.76 12.03 -1.73
N ALA A 270 -18.58 12.80 -2.81
CA ALA A 270 -18.01 12.32 -4.05
C ALA A 270 -16.70 13.00 -4.47
N LEU A 271 -16.33 14.12 -3.86
CA LEU A 271 -15.15 14.89 -4.25
C LEU A 271 -14.57 15.70 -3.08
N THR A 272 -13.30 16.08 -3.21
CA THR A 272 -12.65 17.03 -2.32
C THR A 272 -12.43 18.34 -3.06
N THR A 273 -12.86 19.44 -2.49
CA THR A 273 -12.64 20.78 -3.04
C THR A 273 -11.53 21.48 -2.27
N VAL A 274 -10.69 22.23 -2.98
CA VAL A 274 -9.64 23.06 -2.40
C VAL A 274 -9.85 24.50 -2.87
N ASP A 275 -10.25 25.37 -1.95
CA ASP A 275 -10.37 26.80 -2.19
C ASP A 275 -9.07 27.50 -1.80
N VAL A 276 -8.49 28.27 -2.72
CA VAL A 276 -7.19 28.95 -2.56
C VAL A 276 -7.40 30.43 -2.33
N ASN A 277 -6.93 30.92 -1.20
CA ASN A 277 -7.09 32.33 -0.79
C ASN A 277 -5.73 32.98 -0.64
N THR A 278 -5.60 34.19 -1.17
CA THR A 278 -4.40 35.03 -1.00
C THR A 278 -4.22 35.54 0.43
N GLY A 279 -5.30 35.62 1.23
CA GLY A 279 -5.26 36.05 2.63
C GLY A 279 -4.58 37.39 2.80
N GLY A 280 -3.56 37.45 3.66
CA GLY A 280 -2.72 38.61 3.88
C GLY A 280 -1.62 38.86 2.84
N PHE A 281 -1.47 37.94 1.87
CA PHE A 281 -0.44 38.09 0.84
C PHE A 281 -0.88 39.05 -0.26
N ILE A 282 -0.27 40.21 -0.33
CA ILE A 282 -0.58 41.30 -1.28
C ILE A 282 0.33 41.27 -2.52
N GLY A 283 1.33 40.40 -2.57
CA GLY A 283 2.31 40.37 -3.67
C GLY A 283 3.18 41.60 -3.75
N ALA A 284 4.16 41.57 -4.64
CA ALA A 284 5.13 42.68 -4.75
C ALA A 284 4.85 43.64 -5.91
N ARG A 285 4.12 43.26 -6.98
CA ARG A 285 4.01 44.03 -8.21
C ARG A 285 2.61 44.16 -8.81
N ASN A 286 1.89 43.06 -8.96
CA ASN A 286 0.55 43.07 -9.55
C ASN A 286 -0.30 41.89 -9.04
N PHE A 287 -1.60 41.94 -9.36
CA PHE A 287 -2.57 40.91 -8.96
C PHE A 287 -2.27 39.54 -9.54
N GLU A 288 -1.87 39.46 -10.82
CA GLU A 288 -1.58 38.21 -11.50
C GLU A 288 -0.39 37.49 -10.86
N GLU A 289 0.67 38.19 -10.51
CA GLU A 289 1.82 37.65 -9.78
C GLU A 289 1.43 37.14 -8.39
N THR A 290 0.55 37.85 -7.71
CA THR A 290 0.04 37.41 -6.39
C THR A 290 -0.72 36.13 -6.49
N VAL A 291 -1.67 36.01 -7.42
CA VAL A 291 -2.45 34.79 -7.67
C VAL A 291 -1.55 33.63 -8.10
N PHE A 292 -0.60 33.88 -9.03
CA PHE A 292 0.33 32.85 -9.50
C PHE A 292 1.18 32.28 -8.36
N LYS A 293 1.78 33.15 -7.54
CA LYS A 293 2.60 32.70 -6.40
C LYS A 293 1.78 31.95 -5.35
N THR A 294 0.58 32.43 -5.03
CA THR A 294 -0.30 31.73 -4.10
C THR A 294 -0.69 30.35 -4.62
N ASN A 295 -1.03 30.23 -5.91
CA ASN A 295 -1.39 28.96 -6.52
C ASN A 295 -0.19 27.98 -6.58
N LEU A 296 1.01 28.49 -6.85
CA LEU A 296 2.23 27.69 -6.84
C LEU A 296 2.56 27.15 -5.44
N GLU A 297 2.34 27.99 -4.42
CA GLU A 297 2.54 27.56 -3.03
C GLU A 297 1.45 26.58 -2.55
N ALA A 298 0.24 26.72 -3.10
CA ALA A 298 -0.90 25.84 -2.80
C ALA A 298 -0.72 24.42 -3.39
N ALA A 299 -0.04 24.28 -4.54
CA ALA A 299 0.23 23.02 -5.21
C ALA A 299 1.40 22.26 -4.57
#